data_68364dcab73d3a1eb1c647156a5928fb
#
_entry.id   68364dcab73d3a1eb1c647156a5928fb
#
_cell.length_a   1.000
_cell.length_b   1.000
_cell.length_c   1.000
_cell.angle_alpha   90.00
_cell.angle_beta   90.00
_cell.angle_gamma   90.00
#
_symmetry.space_group_name_H-M   'P 1'
#
loop_
_entity.id
_entity.type
_entity.pdbx_description
1 polymer ?
#
loop_
_entity_poly.entity_id
_entity_poly.type
_entity_poly.pdbx_seq_one_letter_code
_entity_poly.pdbx_strand_id
1 'polypeptide(L)'
;KATVNAPLFDASFDFGNQNDMAKLKQVMGSIKASGAAERDAAAYIAFLDAQSQVNKARKVGTQGYCMGGALVVRTAASLPDRVGAGASFHGGELVTDAPDSPHRLAPKIKARMYFGIAANGENDEPDAKDELKKAFSAANVPAEIEVYPGALHGWCVPDMPPQNGKPV
;
A
#
# COMPACT_ATOMS: atom_id res chain seq x y z
N LYS A 1 18.13 8.20 13.37
CA LYS A 1 16.99 9.05 13.75
C LYS A 1 16.51 9.69 12.48
N ALA A 2 15.38 9.24 11.93
CA ALA A 2 14.71 9.97 10.87
C ALA A 2 14.26 11.31 11.46
N THR A 3 14.75 12.39 10.93
CA THR A 3 14.26 13.73 11.27
C THR A 3 12.91 13.91 10.59
N VAL A 4 11.85 13.75 11.33
CA VAL A 4 10.44 13.82 10.88
C VAL A 4 10.02 15.25 10.51
N ASN A 5 10.92 16.23 10.44
CA ASN A 5 10.59 17.66 10.43
C ASN A 5 10.99 18.43 9.16
N ALA A 6 11.43 17.79 8.10
CA ALA A 6 11.57 18.46 6.81
C ALA A 6 10.54 17.87 5.84
N PRO A 7 9.63 18.66 5.26
CA PRO A 7 8.82 18.18 4.17
C PRO A 7 9.77 17.71 3.06
N LEU A 8 9.58 16.45 2.62
CA LEU A 8 10.32 15.89 1.48
C LEU A 8 10.08 16.70 0.21
N PHE A 9 8.93 17.35 0.16
CA PHE A 9 8.52 18.26 -0.90
C PHE A 9 7.98 19.54 -0.23
N ASP A 10 8.44 20.67 -0.69
CA ASP A 10 7.84 21.96 -0.33
C ASP A 10 6.71 22.31 -1.32
N ALA A 11 6.02 23.41 -1.04
CA ALA A 11 4.91 23.88 -1.87
C ALA A 11 5.34 24.29 -3.30
N SER A 12 6.63 24.33 -3.58
CA SER A 12 7.20 24.66 -4.90
C SER A 12 7.53 23.43 -5.76
N PHE A 13 7.24 22.20 -5.26
CA PHE A 13 7.52 20.98 -6.03
C PHE A 13 6.73 20.98 -7.34
N ASP A 14 7.46 20.83 -8.44
CA ASP A 14 6.90 20.80 -9.80
C ASP A 14 7.24 19.49 -10.49
N PHE A 15 6.20 18.72 -10.85
CA PHE A 15 6.33 17.48 -11.62
C PHE A 15 6.95 17.67 -13.01
N GLY A 16 6.91 18.88 -13.57
CA GLY A 16 7.59 19.25 -14.82
C GLY A 16 9.08 19.54 -14.65
N ASN A 17 9.55 19.74 -13.43
CA ASN A 17 10.93 20.08 -13.14
C ASN A 17 11.80 18.84 -13.00
N GLN A 18 12.87 18.74 -13.81
CA GLN A 18 13.76 17.57 -13.81
C GLN A 18 14.49 17.35 -12.47
N ASN A 19 14.84 18.41 -11.74
CA ASN A 19 15.53 18.29 -10.44
C ASN A 19 14.58 17.76 -9.39
N ASP A 20 13.31 18.20 -9.39
CA ASP A 20 12.30 17.72 -8.45
C ASP A 20 11.93 16.27 -8.76
N MET A 21 11.82 15.91 -10.04
CA MET A 21 11.64 14.53 -10.45
C MET A 21 12.82 13.63 -10.07
N ALA A 22 14.05 14.14 -10.11
CA ALA A 22 15.23 13.39 -9.64
C ALA A 22 15.17 13.13 -8.13
N LYS A 23 14.75 14.12 -7.32
CA LYS A 23 14.50 13.94 -5.87
C LYS A 23 13.41 12.90 -5.62
N LEU A 24 12.27 13.00 -6.32
CA LEU A 24 11.19 12.02 -6.23
C LEU A 24 11.69 10.60 -6.53
N LYS A 25 12.42 10.43 -7.63
CA LYS A 25 12.98 9.14 -8.02
C LYS A 25 13.93 8.56 -6.96
N GLN A 26 14.74 9.41 -6.34
CA GLN A 26 15.64 9.00 -5.25
C GLN A 26 14.85 8.50 -4.04
N VAL A 27 13.81 9.23 -3.61
CA VAL A 27 12.94 8.84 -2.50
C VAL A 27 12.21 7.55 -2.81
N MET A 28 11.62 7.45 -4.01
CA MET A 28 10.95 6.23 -4.46
C MET A 28 11.90 5.02 -4.50
N GLY A 29 13.15 5.24 -4.91
CA GLY A 29 14.17 4.20 -4.89
C GLY A 29 14.46 3.68 -3.48
N SER A 30 14.49 4.56 -2.48
CA SER A 30 14.70 4.17 -1.08
C SER A 30 13.54 3.35 -0.51
N ILE A 31 12.30 3.70 -0.86
CA ILE A 31 11.08 2.98 -0.44
C ILE A 31 11.00 1.60 -1.10
N LYS A 32 11.40 1.51 -2.37
CA LYS A 32 11.42 0.26 -3.14
C LYS A 32 12.65 -0.63 -2.85
N ALA A 33 13.60 -0.17 -2.04
CA ALA A 33 14.76 -0.99 -1.66
C ALA A 33 14.31 -2.26 -0.90
N SER A 34 14.97 -3.37 -1.19
CA SER A 34 14.62 -4.67 -0.58
C SER A 34 14.57 -4.61 0.94
N GLY A 35 13.47 -5.05 1.53
CA GLY A 35 13.24 -5.06 2.96
C GLY A 35 13.00 -3.68 3.58
N ALA A 36 12.91 -2.59 2.79
CA ALA A 36 12.67 -1.24 3.32
C ALA A 36 11.30 -1.15 3.98
N ALA A 37 10.26 -1.58 3.28
CA ALA A 37 8.88 -1.57 3.78
C ALA A 37 8.73 -2.35 5.09
N GLU A 38 9.36 -3.50 5.18
CA GLU A 38 9.32 -4.38 6.36
C GLU A 38 10.04 -3.74 7.55
N ARG A 39 11.22 -3.14 7.32
CA ARG A 39 11.96 -2.43 8.38
C ARG A 39 11.20 -1.21 8.89
N ASP A 40 10.62 -0.44 8.00
CA ASP A 40 9.84 0.76 8.35
C ASP A 40 8.58 0.36 9.10
N ALA A 41 7.86 -0.66 8.65
CA ALA A 41 6.70 -1.20 9.34
C ALA A 41 7.04 -1.64 10.78
N ALA A 42 8.14 -2.36 10.95
CA ALA A 42 8.61 -2.78 12.28
C ALA A 42 8.94 -1.58 13.18
N ALA A 43 9.60 -0.55 12.62
CA ALA A 43 9.94 0.66 13.36
C ALA A 43 8.68 1.46 13.78
N TYR A 44 7.69 1.60 12.90
CA TYR A 44 6.44 2.27 13.22
C TYR A 44 5.63 1.53 14.28
N ILE A 45 5.50 0.20 14.18
CA ILE A 45 4.81 -0.59 15.20
C ILE A 45 5.55 -0.53 16.54
N ALA A 46 6.89 -0.62 16.55
CA ALA A 46 7.67 -0.46 17.77
C ALA A 46 7.49 0.94 18.41
N PHE A 47 7.42 1.99 17.57
CA PHE A 47 7.11 3.34 18.06
C PHE A 47 5.72 3.41 18.69
N LEU A 48 4.70 2.86 18.04
CA LEU A 48 3.34 2.80 18.60
C LEU A 48 3.32 2.02 19.92
N ASP A 49 3.99 0.89 19.97
CA ASP A 49 4.05 0.05 21.17
C ASP A 49 4.80 0.70 22.35
N ALA A 50 5.63 1.70 22.09
CA ALA A 50 6.28 2.51 23.11
C ALA A 50 5.37 3.59 23.72
N GLN A 51 4.20 3.89 23.11
CA GLN A 51 3.28 4.91 23.62
C GLN A 51 2.40 4.35 24.72
N SER A 52 2.23 5.10 25.81
CA SER A 52 1.40 4.69 26.95
C SER A 52 -0.09 4.60 26.62
N GLN A 53 -0.54 5.32 25.59
CA GLN A 53 -1.94 5.34 25.13
C GLN A 53 -2.32 4.14 24.28
N VAL A 54 -1.33 3.36 23.81
CA VAL A 54 -1.56 2.21 22.93
C VAL A 54 -1.79 0.94 23.72
N ASN A 55 -2.92 0.28 23.44
CA ASN A 55 -3.18 -1.04 23.98
C ASN A 55 -2.44 -2.11 23.17
N LYS A 56 -1.30 -2.54 23.65
CA LYS A 56 -0.41 -3.52 22.99
C LYS A 56 -1.03 -4.93 22.88
N ALA A 57 -2.03 -5.25 23.67
CA ALA A 57 -2.73 -6.53 23.60
C ALA A 57 -3.69 -6.61 22.40
N ARG A 58 -3.99 -5.47 21.75
CA ARG A 58 -4.83 -5.42 20.56
C ARG A 58 -3.98 -5.31 19.31
N LYS A 59 -4.43 -5.98 18.24
CA LYS A 59 -3.81 -5.86 16.91
C LYS A 59 -4.12 -4.49 16.31
N VAL A 60 -3.26 -4.03 15.44
CA VAL A 60 -3.43 -2.78 14.67
C VAL A 60 -4.09 -3.07 13.32
N GLY A 61 -4.76 -2.06 12.77
CA GLY A 61 -5.15 -2.01 11.37
C GLY A 61 -4.12 -1.20 10.57
N THR A 62 -3.92 -1.56 9.32
CA THR A 62 -3.11 -0.78 8.36
C THR A 62 -3.92 -0.51 7.11
N GLN A 63 -3.78 0.68 6.54
CA GLN A 63 -4.42 1.03 5.28
C GLN A 63 -3.44 1.76 4.37
N GLY A 64 -3.65 1.64 3.08
CA GLY A 64 -2.80 2.27 2.08
C GLY A 64 -3.53 2.55 0.78
N TYR A 65 -3.05 3.55 0.09
CA TYR A 65 -3.61 4.11 -1.13
C TYR A 65 -2.55 4.09 -2.23
N CYS A 66 -2.92 3.83 -3.47
CA CYS A 66 -1.97 3.81 -4.58
C CYS A 66 -0.78 2.88 -4.28
N MET A 67 0.44 3.36 -4.33
CA MET A 67 1.66 2.66 -3.92
C MET A 67 1.57 2.06 -2.50
N GLY A 68 0.81 2.70 -1.60
CA GLY A 68 0.61 2.25 -0.23
C GLY A 68 -0.14 0.92 -0.13
N GLY A 69 -0.88 0.51 -1.15
CA GLY A 69 -1.56 -0.79 -1.18
C GLY A 69 -0.60 -1.97 -1.07
N ALA A 70 0.48 -1.96 -1.84
CA ALA A 70 1.54 -2.98 -1.76
C ALA A 70 2.24 -2.97 -0.40
N LEU A 71 2.45 -1.78 0.19
CA LEU A 71 3.06 -1.63 1.52
C LEU A 71 2.18 -2.22 2.63
N VAL A 72 0.85 -2.13 2.52
CA VAL A 72 -0.10 -2.78 3.45
C VAL A 72 0.10 -4.29 3.48
N VAL A 73 0.19 -4.91 2.30
CA VAL A 73 0.39 -6.37 2.19
C VAL A 73 1.72 -6.78 2.80
N ARG A 74 2.80 -6.06 2.47
CA ARG A 74 4.14 -6.29 3.05
C ARG A 74 4.15 -6.12 4.56
N THR A 75 3.50 -5.09 5.09
CA THR A 75 3.36 -4.85 6.53
C THR A 75 2.62 -5.99 7.22
N ALA A 76 1.48 -6.42 6.67
CA ALA A 76 0.69 -7.52 7.23
C ALA A 76 1.46 -8.85 7.21
N ALA A 77 2.25 -9.10 6.18
CA ALA A 77 3.07 -10.31 6.04
C ALA A 77 4.30 -10.30 6.97
N SER A 78 4.91 -9.14 7.21
CA SER A 78 6.11 -9.03 8.07
C SER A 78 5.79 -9.01 9.56
N LEU A 79 4.58 -8.58 9.93
CA LEU A 79 4.15 -8.42 11.33
C LEU A 79 2.80 -9.12 11.60
N PRO A 80 2.68 -10.44 11.30
CA PRO A 80 1.39 -11.14 11.32
C PRO A 80 0.76 -11.22 12.72
N ASP A 81 1.55 -11.14 13.77
CA ASP A 81 1.05 -11.19 15.14
C ASP A 81 0.55 -9.83 15.63
N ARG A 82 0.99 -8.74 15.00
CA ARG A 82 0.58 -7.37 15.37
C ARG A 82 -0.49 -6.79 14.44
N VAL A 83 -0.51 -7.16 13.17
CA VAL A 83 -1.51 -6.68 12.20
C VAL A 83 -2.72 -7.60 12.21
N GLY A 84 -3.90 -7.05 12.45
CA GLY A 84 -5.17 -7.79 12.46
C GLY A 84 -6.07 -7.50 11.27
N ALA A 85 -5.88 -6.36 10.62
CA ALA A 85 -6.61 -5.97 9.42
C ALA A 85 -5.72 -5.13 8.49
N GLY A 86 -5.89 -5.30 7.19
CA GLY A 86 -5.23 -4.50 6.16
C GLY A 86 -6.22 -4.08 5.07
N ALA A 87 -6.13 -2.83 4.60
CA ALA A 87 -6.95 -2.34 3.51
C ALA A 87 -6.10 -1.62 2.45
N SER A 88 -6.25 -2.04 1.19
CA SER A 88 -5.64 -1.42 0.02
C SER A 88 -6.71 -0.75 -0.82
N PHE A 89 -6.57 0.55 -1.05
CA PHE A 89 -7.48 1.32 -1.89
C PHE A 89 -6.74 1.75 -3.17
N HIS A 90 -7.31 1.41 -4.33
CA HIS A 90 -6.69 1.61 -5.65
C HIS A 90 -5.18 1.31 -5.67
N GLY A 91 -4.78 0.22 -4.97
CA GLY A 91 -3.39 -0.20 -4.90
C GLY A 91 -2.89 -0.69 -6.25
N GLY A 92 -1.68 -0.28 -6.62
CA GLY A 92 -0.94 -0.82 -7.75
C GLY A 92 0.17 -1.78 -7.33
N GLU A 93 0.74 -2.47 -8.29
CA GLU A 93 1.84 -3.44 -8.08
C GLU A 93 1.51 -4.54 -7.05
N LEU A 94 0.22 -4.89 -6.90
CA LEU A 94 -0.22 -5.95 -5.98
C LEU A 94 0.09 -7.35 -6.52
N VAL A 95 0.07 -7.49 -7.83
CA VAL A 95 0.41 -8.70 -8.56
C VAL A 95 1.48 -8.38 -9.59
N THR A 96 2.66 -8.94 -9.43
CA THR A 96 3.80 -8.75 -10.34
C THR A 96 4.55 -10.07 -10.53
N ASP A 97 5.45 -10.14 -11.49
CA ASP A 97 6.29 -11.32 -11.73
C ASP A 97 7.43 -11.48 -10.71
N ALA A 98 7.69 -10.44 -9.91
CA ALA A 98 8.76 -10.46 -8.92
C ALA A 98 8.57 -11.59 -7.89
N PRO A 99 9.65 -12.25 -7.47
CA PRO A 99 9.57 -13.33 -6.47
C PRO A 99 8.96 -12.92 -5.15
N ASP A 100 9.10 -11.64 -4.79
CA ASP A 100 8.57 -11.00 -3.58
C ASP A 100 7.31 -10.17 -3.84
N SER A 101 6.61 -10.44 -4.94
CA SER A 101 5.35 -9.77 -5.26
C SER A 101 4.35 -9.87 -4.10
N PRO A 102 3.60 -8.81 -3.78
CA PRO A 102 2.70 -8.76 -2.63
C PRO A 102 1.74 -9.95 -2.53
N HIS A 103 1.08 -10.36 -3.62
CA HIS A 103 0.15 -11.50 -3.58
C HIS A 103 0.82 -12.81 -3.12
N ARG A 104 2.11 -13.01 -3.40
CA ARG A 104 2.87 -14.20 -2.99
C ARG A 104 3.19 -14.23 -1.50
N LEU A 105 2.97 -13.13 -0.79
CA LEU A 105 3.15 -13.03 0.64
C LEU A 105 1.93 -13.51 1.44
N ALA A 106 0.81 -13.80 0.78
CA ALA A 106 -0.43 -14.26 1.43
C ALA A 106 -0.22 -15.37 2.47
N PRO A 107 0.63 -16.42 2.26
CA PRO A 107 0.85 -17.44 3.27
C PRO A 107 1.46 -16.96 4.60
N LYS A 108 2.01 -15.77 4.64
CA LYS A 108 2.58 -15.16 5.86
C LYS A 108 1.57 -14.29 6.61
N ILE A 109 0.40 -14.01 6.03
CA ILE A 109 -0.58 -13.06 6.56
C ILE A 109 -1.57 -13.78 7.49
N LYS A 110 -1.83 -13.18 8.65
CA LYS A 110 -2.86 -13.61 9.59
C LYS A 110 -3.99 -12.57 9.72
N ALA A 111 -3.86 -11.45 9.04
CA ALA A 111 -4.81 -10.36 9.05
C ALA A 111 -5.97 -10.63 8.08
N ARG A 112 -7.17 -10.07 8.39
CA ARG A 112 -8.21 -9.93 7.37
C ARG A 112 -7.82 -8.81 6.41
N MET A 113 -8.00 -9.05 5.11
CA MET A 113 -7.57 -8.11 4.07
C MET A 113 -8.76 -7.60 3.27
N TYR A 114 -8.65 -6.35 2.82
CA TYR A 114 -9.58 -5.70 1.90
C TYR A 114 -8.82 -5.08 0.73
N PHE A 115 -9.32 -5.27 -0.47
CA PHE A 115 -8.75 -4.71 -1.70
C PHE A 115 -9.86 -4.03 -2.50
N GLY A 116 -9.87 -2.70 -2.52
CA GLY A 116 -10.71 -1.91 -3.41
C GLY A 116 -9.92 -1.55 -4.67
N ILE A 117 -10.31 -2.10 -5.82
CA ILE A 117 -9.63 -1.96 -7.10
C ILE A 117 -10.35 -0.89 -7.93
N ALA A 118 -9.60 0.05 -8.52
CA ALA A 118 -10.13 1.03 -9.46
C ALA A 118 -10.47 0.38 -10.80
N ALA A 119 -11.48 0.89 -11.50
CA ALA A 119 -11.86 0.39 -12.81
C ALA A 119 -10.72 0.47 -13.85
N ASN A 120 -9.94 1.54 -13.82
CA ASN A 120 -8.76 1.65 -14.68
C ASN A 120 -7.56 0.80 -14.20
N GLY A 121 -7.47 0.52 -12.91
CA GLY A 121 -6.51 -0.45 -12.38
C GLY A 121 -6.78 -1.87 -12.89
N GLU A 122 -8.06 -2.24 -13.06
CA GLU A 122 -8.43 -3.51 -13.69
C GLU A 122 -8.00 -3.58 -15.17
N ASN A 123 -7.99 -2.45 -15.89
CA ASN A 123 -7.50 -2.41 -17.27
C ASN A 123 -5.96 -2.48 -17.36
N ASP A 124 -5.27 -1.92 -16.35
CA ASP A 124 -3.80 -1.90 -16.32
C ASP A 124 -3.22 -3.25 -15.84
N GLU A 125 -3.94 -3.92 -14.92
CA GLU A 125 -3.57 -5.21 -14.34
C GLU A 125 -4.80 -6.16 -14.36
N PRO A 126 -5.25 -6.63 -15.54
CA PRO A 126 -6.55 -7.32 -15.69
C PRO A 126 -6.67 -8.60 -14.87
N ASP A 127 -5.57 -9.29 -14.64
CA ASP A 127 -5.55 -10.56 -13.89
C ASP A 127 -5.35 -10.35 -12.37
N ALA A 128 -5.07 -9.12 -11.92
CA ALA A 128 -4.69 -8.85 -10.53
C ALA A 128 -5.77 -9.29 -9.54
N LYS A 129 -7.02 -9.03 -9.84
CA LYS A 129 -8.18 -9.44 -9.01
C LYS A 129 -8.23 -10.96 -8.80
N ASP A 130 -8.09 -11.70 -9.88
CA ASP A 130 -8.24 -13.16 -9.83
C ASP A 130 -7.00 -13.83 -9.23
N GLU A 131 -5.81 -13.34 -9.52
CA GLU A 131 -4.57 -13.80 -8.87
C GLU A 131 -4.55 -13.46 -7.37
N LEU A 132 -5.05 -12.30 -6.94
CA LEU A 132 -5.23 -11.97 -5.52
C LEU A 132 -6.21 -12.97 -4.87
N LYS A 133 -7.39 -13.19 -5.46
CA LYS A 133 -8.37 -14.17 -4.94
C LYS A 133 -7.77 -15.54 -4.79
N LYS A 134 -7.08 -16.01 -5.81
CA LYS A 134 -6.41 -17.31 -5.83
C LYS A 134 -5.36 -17.42 -4.73
N ALA A 135 -4.47 -16.41 -4.61
CA ALA A 135 -3.40 -16.44 -3.63
C ALA A 135 -3.91 -16.40 -2.18
N PHE A 136 -4.88 -15.53 -1.88
CA PHE A 136 -5.43 -15.41 -0.54
C PHE A 136 -6.33 -16.59 -0.17
N SER A 137 -7.11 -17.14 -1.10
CA SER A 137 -7.86 -18.38 -0.91
C SER A 137 -6.94 -19.57 -0.63
N ALA A 138 -5.90 -19.76 -1.43
CA ALA A 138 -4.94 -20.85 -1.25
C ALA A 138 -4.22 -20.79 0.10
N ALA A 139 -4.01 -19.58 0.63
CA ALA A 139 -3.41 -19.34 1.93
C ALA A 139 -4.43 -19.40 3.10
N ASN A 140 -5.71 -19.60 2.83
CA ASN A 140 -6.81 -19.53 3.83
C ASN A 140 -6.83 -18.18 4.59
N VAL A 141 -6.45 -17.08 3.93
CA VAL A 141 -6.51 -15.74 4.49
C VAL A 141 -7.83 -15.07 4.08
N PRO A 142 -8.65 -14.60 5.04
CA PRO A 142 -9.87 -13.90 4.72
C PRO A 142 -9.56 -12.61 3.94
N ALA A 143 -10.01 -12.54 2.69
CA ALA A 143 -9.83 -11.37 1.85
C ALA A 143 -11.13 -11.02 1.11
N GLU A 144 -11.46 -9.75 1.11
CA GLU A 144 -12.54 -9.17 0.33
C GLU A 144 -11.91 -8.34 -0.80
N ILE A 145 -12.28 -8.64 -2.03
CA ILE A 145 -11.66 -8.05 -3.21
C ILE A 145 -12.79 -7.55 -4.12
N GLU A 146 -12.89 -6.24 -4.23
CA GLU A 146 -13.94 -5.55 -4.98
C GLU A 146 -13.35 -4.66 -6.06
N VAL A 147 -13.97 -4.67 -7.23
CA VAL A 147 -13.74 -3.67 -8.28
C VAL A 147 -14.84 -2.63 -8.20
N TYR A 148 -14.46 -1.37 -8.19
CA TYR A 148 -15.38 -0.22 -8.20
C TYR A 148 -15.59 0.28 -9.63
N PRO A 149 -16.66 -0.16 -10.33
CA PRO A 149 -16.90 0.26 -11.70
C PRO A 149 -17.13 1.78 -11.75
N GLY A 150 -16.38 2.47 -12.55
CA GLY A 150 -16.47 3.93 -12.69
C GLY A 150 -15.57 4.73 -11.73
N ALA A 151 -15.03 4.15 -10.69
CA ALA A 151 -14.00 4.80 -9.87
C ALA A 151 -12.63 4.68 -10.57
N LEU A 152 -11.93 5.80 -10.71
CA LEU A 152 -10.60 5.84 -11.29
C LEU A 152 -9.53 5.82 -10.20
N HIS A 153 -8.30 5.50 -10.58
CA HIS A 153 -7.17 5.52 -9.65
C HIS A 153 -7.06 6.89 -8.97
N GLY A 154 -7.06 6.91 -7.64
CA GLY A 154 -7.06 8.13 -6.85
C GLY A 154 -8.42 8.57 -6.31
N TRP A 155 -9.51 7.79 -6.49
CA TRP A 155 -10.85 8.19 -6.03
C TRP A 155 -10.96 8.58 -4.55
N CYS A 156 -9.98 8.19 -3.73
CA CYS A 156 -9.92 8.55 -2.32
C CYS A 156 -9.30 9.94 -2.06
N VAL A 157 -8.86 10.65 -3.10
CA VAL A 157 -8.19 11.95 -3.00
C VAL A 157 -9.19 13.04 -3.44
N PRO A 158 -9.70 13.87 -2.52
CA PRO A 158 -10.80 14.81 -2.81
C PRO A 158 -10.49 15.87 -3.87
N ASP A 159 -9.22 16.21 -4.03
CA ASP A 159 -8.71 17.23 -4.96
C ASP A 159 -7.93 16.63 -6.14
N MET A 160 -8.14 15.34 -6.42
CA MET A 160 -7.54 14.71 -7.58
C MET A 160 -8.08 15.35 -8.87
N PRO A 161 -7.22 15.83 -9.76
CA PRO A 161 -7.68 16.39 -11.02
C PRO A 161 -8.37 15.34 -11.89
N PRO A 162 -9.36 15.74 -12.71
CA PRO A 162 -10.06 14.83 -13.61
C PRO A 162 -9.08 14.07 -14.51
N GLN A 163 -9.30 12.78 -14.68
CA GLN A 163 -8.53 11.93 -15.58
C GLN A 163 -9.31 11.74 -16.90
N ASN A 164 -8.70 12.11 -18.02
CA ASN A 164 -9.35 12.06 -19.35
C ASN A 164 -10.73 12.75 -19.37
N GLY A 165 -10.86 13.88 -18.66
CA GLY A 165 -12.11 14.67 -18.58
C GLY A 165 -13.21 14.06 -17.71
N LYS A 166 -12.93 12.96 -17.01
CA LYS A 166 -13.86 12.34 -16.05
C LYS A 166 -13.42 12.63 -14.61
N PRO A 167 -14.35 12.93 -13.71
CA PRO A 167 -14.03 13.01 -12.29
C PRO A 167 -13.47 11.65 -11.81
N VAL A 168 -12.57 11.72 -10.86
CA VAL A 168 -11.91 10.55 -10.28
C VAL A 168 -12.76 10.00 -9.15
#